data_53da7cb8856e826d32c2f2f244452133
#
_entry.id   53da7cb8856e826d32c2f2f244452133
#
_cell.length_a   1.000
_cell.length_b   1.000
_cell.length_c   1.000
_cell.angle_alpha   90.00
_cell.angle_beta   90.00
_cell.angle_gamma   90.00
#
_symmetry.space_group_name_H-M   'P 1'
#
loop_
_entity.id
_entity.type
_entity.pdbx_description
1 polymer ?
#
loop_
_entity_poly.entity_id
_entity_poly.type
_entity_poly.pdbx_seq_one_letter_code
_entity_poly.pdbx_strand_id
1 'polypeptide(L)'
;MRINNNMSAVITNKQLLRTENNLTKSMERLSSGLKINHAKDNPAGMAISNKMQAQIDALDRASSNASDGTSVLQIADGALNETSAILQRMRELSVQAANGTNSLEDKQAIQDEIEALKDEVNRISKDTEYNSKSLLDGSLDTRV
;
A
#
# COMPACT_ATOMS: atom_id res chain seq x y z
N MET A 1 -53.16 57.78 -5.46
CA MET A 1 -52.61 56.41 -5.25
C MET A 1 -51.90 55.97 -6.56
N ARG A 2 -50.60 55.71 -6.51
CA ARG A 2 -49.89 55.19 -7.66
C ARG A 2 -49.96 53.65 -7.59
N ILE A 3 -50.85 53.07 -8.39
CA ILE A 3 -51.12 51.61 -8.38
C ILE A 3 -50.06 50.82 -9.17
N ASN A 4 -49.29 51.43 -10.06
CA ASN A 4 -48.35 50.75 -10.95
C ASN A 4 -46.92 50.61 -10.47
N ASN A 5 -46.54 51.19 -9.31
CA ASN A 5 -45.19 51.07 -8.74
C ASN A 5 -45.24 51.00 -7.20
N ASN A 6 -45.54 49.82 -6.64
CA ASN A 6 -45.41 49.60 -5.20
C ASN A 6 -43.96 49.23 -4.85
N MET A 7 -43.16 50.24 -4.55
CA MET A 7 -41.74 50.06 -4.18
C MET A 7 -41.55 49.15 -2.98
N SER A 8 -42.49 49.15 -2.03
CA SER A 8 -42.44 48.27 -0.86
C SER A 8 -42.59 46.79 -1.26
N ALA A 9 -43.49 46.47 -2.21
CA ALA A 9 -43.66 45.12 -2.72
C ALA A 9 -42.43 44.64 -3.49
N VAL A 10 -41.79 45.52 -4.28
CA VAL A 10 -40.55 45.19 -5.01
C VAL A 10 -39.38 44.91 -4.06
N ILE A 11 -39.24 45.73 -3.00
CA ILE A 11 -38.19 45.53 -1.97
C ILE A 11 -38.43 44.23 -1.22
N THR A 12 -39.67 43.95 -0.81
CA THR A 12 -40.01 42.70 -0.09
C THR A 12 -39.73 41.45 -0.97
N ASN A 13 -40.14 41.52 -2.25
CA ASN A 13 -39.87 40.42 -3.18
C ASN A 13 -38.36 40.18 -3.37
N LYS A 14 -37.57 41.26 -3.51
CA LYS A 14 -36.12 41.18 -3.62
C LYS A 14 -35.48 40.60 -2.34
N GLN A 15 -36.00 40.92 -1.18
CA GLN A 15 -35.54 40.36 0.10
C GLN A 15 -35.93 38.87 0.24
N LEU A 16 -37.14 38.50 -0.20
CA LEU A 16 -37.57 37.10 -0.24
C LEU A 16 -36.63 36.26 -1.09
N LEU A 17 -36.35 36.67 -2.33
CA LEU A 17 -35.41 35.96 -3.23
C LEU A 17 -34.00 35.84 -2.65
N ARG A 18 -33.50 36.85 -1.94
CA ARG A 18 -32.22 36.79 -1.23
C ARG A 18 -32.22 35.75 -0.12
N THR A 19 -33.30 35.72 0.68
CA THR A 19 -33.44 34.76 1.78
C THR A 19 -33.55 33.33 1.25
N GLU A 20 -34.33 33.12 0.20
CA GLU A 20 -34.47 31.82 -0.48
C GLU A 20 -33.13 31.32 -1.02
N ASN A 21 -32.37 32.19 -1.69
CA ASN A 21 -31.02 31.84 -2.18
C ASN A 21 -30.06 31.48 -1.04
N ASN A 22 -30.10 32.21 0.08
CA ASN A 22 -29.27 31.92 1.25
C ASN A 22 -29.69 30.62 1.93
N LEU A 23 -31.00 30.35 2.00
CA LEU A 23 -31.52 29.09 2.51
C LEU A 23 -31.09 27.93 1.67
N THR A 24 -31.23 28.00 0.34
CA THR A 24 -30.80 26.98 -0.59
C THR A 24 -29.30 26.67 -0.45
N LYS A 25 -28.45 27.69 -0.37
CA LYS A 25 -27.01 27.52 -0.14
C LYS A 25 -26.70 26.84 1.20
N SER A 26 -27.44 27.21 2.25
CA SER A 26 -27.27 26.61 3.58
C SER A 26 -27.70 25.14 3.60
N MET A 27 -28.80 24.82 2.93
CA MET A 27 -29.29 23.45 2.76
C MET A 27 -28.32 22.60 1.95
N GLU A 28 -27.76 23.16 0.89
CA GLU A 28 -26.73 22.48 0.05
C GLU A 28 -25.48 22.16 0.88
N ARG A 29 -24.99 23.11 1.68
CA ARG A 29 -23.84 22.90 2.58
C ARG A 29 -24.12 21.87 3.67
N LEU A 30 -25.33 21.89 4.22
CA LEU A 30 -25.73 20.92 5.23
C LEU A 30 -25.85 19.52 4.65
N SER A 31 -26.40 19.40 3.45
CA SER A 31 -26.56 18.11 2.75
C SER A 31 -25.22 17.50 2.32
N SER A 32 -24.28 18.33 1.83
CA SER A 32 -22.97 17.88 1.40
C SER A 32 -21.97 17.72 2.56
N GLY A 33 -22.21 18.39 3.69
CA GLY A 33 -21.25 18.50 4.79
C GLY A 33 -20.03 19.37 4.46
N LEU A 34 -20.00 20.01 3.28
CA LEU A 34 -18.87 20.79 2.80
C LEU A 34 -19.17 22.29 2.84
N LYS A 35 -18.20 23.10 3.25
CA LYS A 35 -18.32 24.57 3.27
C LYS A 35 -18.25 25.17 1.87
N ILE A 36 -17.51 24.55 0.94
CA ILE A 36 -17.29 24.96 -0.45
C ILE A 36 -17.74 23.82 -1.35
N ASN A 37 -18.88 24.02 -2.04
CA ASN A 37 -19.45 23.01 -2.95
C ASN A 37 -19.16 23.34 -4.41
N HIS A 38 -19.08 24.64 -4.73
CA HIS A 38 -18.85 25.09 -6.10
C HIS A 38 -17.67 26.06 -6.18
N ALA A 39 -17.00 26.06 -7.34
CA ALA A 39 -15.91 27.00 -7.61
C ALA A 39 -16.35 28.48 -7.49
N LYS A 40 -17.64 28.78 -7.73
CA LYS A 40 -18.22 30.13 -7.57
C LYS A 40 -18.23 30.62 -6.12
N ASP A 41 -18.22 29.71 -5.12
CA ASP A 41 -18.27 30.07 -3.70
C ASP A 41 -16.89 30.57 -3.21
N ASN A 42 -15.84 29.89 -3.58
CA ASN A 42 -14.45 30.29 -3.33
C ASN A 42 -13.50 29.52 -4.24
N PRO A 43 -13.11 30.07 -5.42
CA PRO A 43 -12.26 29.35 -6.37
C PRO A 43 -10.86 29.05 -5.82
N ALA A 44 -10.28 29.97 -5.05
CA ALA A 44 -8.97 29.77 -4.44
C ALA A 44 -9.01 28.66 -3.36
N GLY A 45 -10.04 28.70 -2.51
CA GLY A 45 -10.24 27.68 -1.48
C GLY A 45 -10.48 26.29 -2.08
N MET A 46 -11.23 26.20 -3.16
CA MET A 46 -11.47 24.94 -3.87
C MET A 46 -10.21 24.38 -4.51
N ALA A 47 -9.38 25.25 -5.13
CA ALA A 47 -8.09 24.82 -5.70
C ALA A 47 -7.14 24.26 -4.61
N ILE A 48 -7.08 24.91 -3.45
CA ILE A 48 -6.28 24.44 -2.31
C ILE A 48 -6.84 23.11 -1.77
N SER A 49 -8.15 23.01 -1.61
CA SER A 49 -8.80 21.78 -1.14
C SER A 49 -8.53 20.59 -2.07
N ASN A 50 -8.68 20.78 -3.39
CA ASN A 50 -8.38 19.73 -4.38
C ASN A 50 -6.91 19.33 -4.37
N LYS A 51 -6.00 20.29 -4.20
CA LYS A 51 -4.56 19.99 -4.07
C LYS A 51 -4.27 19.20 -2.78
N MET A 52 -4.88 19.57 -1.68
CA MET A 52 -4.73 18.83 -0.41
C MET A 52 -5.31 17.42 -0.52
N GLN A 53 -6.48 17.28 -1.14
CA GLN A 53 -7.09 15.95 -1.36
C GLN A 53 -6.18 15.06 -2.20
N ALA A 54 -5.64 15.59 -3.30
CA ALA A 54 -4.69 14.83 -4.11
C ALA A 54 -3.41 14.45 -3.34
N GLN A 55 -2.95 15.31 -2.41
CA GLN A 55 -1.83 14.97 -1.54
C GLN A 55 -2.19 13.89 -0.53
N ILE A 56 -3.39 13.92 0.06
CA ILE A 56 -3.88 12.88 0.97
C ILE A 56 -3.95 11.55 0.22
N ASP A 57 -4.58 11.52 -0.94
CA ASP A 57 -4.71 10.31 -1.75
C ASP A 57 -3.33 9.74 -2.15
N ALA A 58 -2.36 10.61 -2.45
CA ALA A 58 -0.99 10.20 -2.74
C ALA A 58 -0.27 9.62 -1.52
N LEU A 59 -0.45 10.22 -0.33
CA LEU A 59 0.12 9.73 0.92
C LEU A 59 -0.50 8.40 1.35
N ASP A 60 -1.81 8.23 1.16
CA ASP A 60 -2.49 6.97 1.45
C ASP A 60 -1.96 5.84 0.55
N ARG A 61 -1.74 6.12 -0.73
CA ARG A 61 -1.11 5.16 -1.65
C ARG A 61 0.34 4.86 -1.26
N ALA A 62 1.11 5.89 -0.89
CA ALA A 62 2.48 5.70 -0.43
C ALA A 62 2.55 4.86 0.85
N SER A 63 1.62 5.07 1.79
CA SER A 63 1.51 4.26 3.01
C SER A 63 1.16 2.80 2.69
N SER A 64 0.24 2.57 1.76
CA SER A 64 -0.09 1.22 1.30
C SER A 64 1.11 0.54 0.64
N ASN A 65 1.81 1.24 -0.26
CA ASN A 65 3.01 0.72 -0.92
C ASN A 65 4.13 0.39 0.09
N ALA A 66 4.30 1.21 1.14
CA ALA A 66 5.26 0.94 2.21
C ALA A 66 4.89 -0.32 3.01
N SER A 67 3.60 -0.54 3.26
CA SER A 67 3.10 -1.75 3.91
C SER A 67 3.34 -2.99 3.06
N ASP A 68 3.07 -2.90 1.75
CA ASP A 68 3.36 -3.97 0.79
C ASP A 68 4.87 -4.27 0.74
N GLY A 69 5.70 -3.22 0.70
CA GLY A 69 7.16 -3.37 0.77
C GLY A 69 7.63 -4.06 2.04
N THR A 70 7.02 -3.75 3.18
CA THR A 70 7.32 -4.43 4.45
C THR A 70 6.94 -5.91 4.39
N SER A 71 5.82 -6.24 3.77
CA SER A 71 5.37 -7.63 3.59
C SER A 71 6.34 -8.43 2.70
N VAL A 72 6.84 -7.82 1.62
CA VAL A 72 7.87 -8.42 0.75
C VAL A 72 9.14 -8.74 1.55
N LEU A 73 9.60 -7.76 2.36
CA LEU A 73 10.80 -7.96 3.19
C LEU A 73 10.62 -9.06 4.22
N GLN A 74 9.44 -9.18 4.83
CA GLN A 74 9.14 -10.24 5.80
C GLN A 74 9.17 -11.64 5.16
N ILE A 75 8.63 -11.77 3.94
CA ILE A 75 8.68 -13.04 3.21
C ILE A 75 10.12 -13.39 2.84
N ALA A 76 10.89 -12.41 2.35
CA ALA A 76 12.30 -12.63 2.01
C ALA A 76 13.14 -12.99 3.25
N ASP A 77 12.92 -12.32 4.38
CA ASP A 77 13.58 -12.61 5.66
C ASP A 77 13.26 -14.02 6.15
N GLY A 78 11.99 -14.43 6.08
CA GLY A 78 11.59 -15.80 6.39
C GLY A 78 12.33 -16.85 5.53
N ALA A 79 12.38 -16.67 4.23
CA ALA A 79 13.08 -17.57 3.32
C ALA A 79 14.60 -17.61 3.56
N LEU A 80 15.22 -16.47 3.89
CA LEU A 80 16.64 -16.42 4.23
C LEU A 80 16.94 -17.09 5.57
N ASN A 81 16.04 -17.03 6.54
CA ASN A 81 16.17 -17.74 7.81
C ASN A 81 16.13 -19.26 7.60
N GLU A 82 15.21 -19.78 6.78
CA GLU A 82 15.20 -21.20 6.40
C GLU A 82 16.48 -21.61 5.65
N THR A 83 16.93 -20.80 4.69
CA THR A 83 18.19 -21.05 3.99
C THR A 83 19.37 -21.10 4.96
N SER A 84 19.42 -20.23 5.96
CA SER A 84 20.46 -20.21 6.99
C SER A 84 20.44 -21.49 7.84
N ALA A 85 19.24 -21.97 8.21
CA ALA A 85 19.08 -23.22 8.97
C ALA A 85 19.57 -24.44 8.14
N ILE A 86 19.23 -24.50 6.86
CA ILE A 86 19.70 -25.55 5.94
C ILE A 86 21.23 -25.52 5.81
N LEU A 87 21.83 -24.36 5.63
CA LEU A 87 23.28 -24.22 5.55
C LEU A 87 23.99 -24.65 6.83
N GLN A 88 23.41 -24.38 8.01
CA GLN A 88 23.92 -24.88 9.26
C GLN A 88 23.85 -26.41 9.33
N ARG A 89 22.75 -27.01 8.90
CA ARG A 89 22.61 -28.47 8.82
C ARG A 89 23.61 -29.09 7.85
N MET A 90 23.81 -28.52 6.68
CA MET A 90 24.81 -28.97 5.71
C MET A 90 26.22 -28.91 6.30
N ARG A 91 26.52 -27.86 7.10
CA ARG A 91 27.81 -27.76 7.81
C ARG A 91 27.98 -28.86 8.85
N GLU A 92 26.95 -29.15 9.64
CA GLU A 92 26.97 -30.27 10.61
C GLU A 92 27.22 -31.59 9.93
N LEU A 93 26.51 -31.90 8.85
CA LEU A 93 26.68 -33.12 8.06
C LEU A 93 28.08 -33.20 7.44
N SER A 94 28.63 -32.11 6.96
CA SER A 94 29.98 -32.04 6.42
C SER A 94 31.05 -32.36 7.47
N VAL A 95 30.87 -31.84 8.70
CA VAL A 95 31.76 -32.16 9.82
C VAL A 95 31.60 -33.63 10.23
N GLN A 96 30.39 -34.17 10.24
CA GLN A 96 30.13 -35.58 10.53
C GLN A 96 30.77 -36.49 9.47
N ALA A 97 30.66 -36.16 8.18
CA ALA A 97 31.28 -36.94 7.09
C ALA A 97 32.80 -36.94 7.16
N ALA A 98 33.41 -35.89 7.68
CA ALA A 98 34.87 -35.78 7.86
C ALA A 98 35.41 -36.70 8.95
N ASN A 99 34.55 -37.28 9.79
CA ASN A 99 34.97 -38.22 10.82
C ASN A 99 35.45 -39.55 10.20
N GLY A 100 36.63 -39.97 10.57
CA GLY A 100 37.24 -41.21 10.09
C GLY A 100 36.58 -42.52 10.57
N THR A 101 35.64 -42.43 11.50
CA THR A 101 34.89 -43.58 12.05
C THR A 101 33.71 -44.03 11.16
N ASN A 102 33.29 -43.16 10.21
CA ASN A 102 32.18 -43.46 9.32
C ASN A 102 32.56 -44.44 8.23
N SER A 103 31.71 -45.43 7.96
CA SER A 103 31.81 -46.35 6.84
C SER A 103 31.60 -45.60 5.49
N LEU A 104 31.91 -46.30 4.39
CA LEU A 104 31.66 -45.75 3.06
C LEU A 104 30.15 -45.55 2.80
N GLU A 105 29.33 -46.49 3.28
CA GLU A 105 27.85 -46.39 3.19
C GLU A 105 27.29 -45.21 4.00
N ASP A 106 27.81 -44.98 5.21
CA ASP A 106 27.42 -43.84 6.02
C ASP A 106 27.74 -42.49 5.35
N LYS A 107 28.94 -42.41 4.74
CA LYS A 107 29.35 -41.22 3.98
C LYS A 107 28.49 -40.99 2.75
N GLN A 108 28.05 -42.05 2.07
CA GLN A 108 27.15 -41.95 0.94
C GLN A 108 25.76 -41.43 1.38
N ALA A 109 25.22 -41.99 2.46
CA ALA A 109 23.95 -41.51 3.00
C ALA A 109 24.01 -40.03 3.41
N ILE A 110 25.10 -39.57 4.02
CA ILE A 110 25.31 -38.15 4.35
C ILE A 110 25.40 -37.32 3.06
N GLN A 111 26.04 -37.81 2.02
CA GLN A 111 26.12 -37.10 0.73
C GLN A 111 24.74 -36.94 0.10
N ASP A 112 23.92 -37.99 0.13
CA ASP A 112 22.56 -37.95 -0.40
C ASP A 112 21.68 -36.92 0.38
N GLU A 113 21.85 -36.82 1.72
CA GLU A 113 21.18 -35.81 2.54
C GLU A 113 21.64 -34.37 2.17
N ILE A 114 22.96 -34.19 1.94
CA ILE A 114 23.49 -32.86 1.54
C ILE A 114 22.96 -32.48 0.15
N GLU A 115 22.82 -33.42 -0.78
CA GLU A 115 22.25 -33.14 -2.11
C GLU A 115 20.77 -32.75 -2.00
N ALA A 116 19.99 -33.46 -1.18
CA ALA A 116 18.59 -33.09 -0.92
C ALA A 116 18.47 -31.68 -0.31
N LEU A 117 19.32 -31.32 0.65
CA LEU A 117 19.36 -29.99 1.25
C LEU A 117 19.77 -28.90 0.24
N LYS A 118 20.68 -29.20 -0.67
CA LYS A 118 21.06 -28.30 -1.76
C LYS A 118 19.90 -28.06 -2.72
N ASP A 119 19.14 -29.10 -3.05
CA ASP A 119 17.96 -28.98 -3.90
C ASP A 119 16.89 -28.15 -3.22
N GLU A 120 16.74 -28.30 -1.90
CA GLU A 120 15.81 -27.46 -1.11
C GLU A 120 16.21 -25.97 -1.10
N VAL A 121 17.49 -25.64 -0.97
CA VAL A 121 17.97 -24.25 -1.10
C VAL A 121 17.67 -23.69 -2.50
N ASN A 122 17.87 -24.49 -3.54
CA ASN A 122 17.54 -24.11 -4.91
C ASN A 122 16.02 -23.89 -5.08
N ARG A 123 15.20 -24.73 -4.43
CA ARG A 123 13.76 -24.59 -4.44
C ARG A 123 13.33 -23.30 -3.74
N ILE A 124 13.84 -23.01 -2.55
CA ILE A 124 13.56 -21.77 -1.81
C ILE A 124 13.90 -20.54 -2.66
N SER A 125 15.05 -20.56 -3.34
CA SER A 125 15.47 -19.45 -4.20
C SER A 125 14.53 -19.21 -5.38
N LYS A 126 13.89 -20.24 -5.93
CA LYS A 126 12.99 -20.14 -7.08
C LYS A 126 11.54 -19.91 -6.70
N ASP A 127 11.09 -20.57 -5.64
CA ASP A 127 9.68 -20.61 -5.25
C ASP A 127 9.29 -19.47 -4.30
N THR A 128 10.30 -18.74 -3.73
CA THR A 128 10.00 -17.58 -2.91
C THR A 128 9.58 -16.42 -3.79
N GLU A 129 8.25 -16.19 -3.86
CA GLU A 129 7.66 -15.14 -4.67
C GLU A 129 6.64 -14.30 -3.88
N TYR A 130 6.45 -13.08 -4.31
CA TYR A 130 5.38 -12.19 -3.87
C TYR A 130 4.66 -11.64 -5.10
N ASN A 131 3.35 -11.87 -5.19
CA ASN A 131 2.54 -11.45 -6.33
C ASN A 131 3.14 -11.87 -7.68
N SER A 132 3.58 -13.14 -7.80
CA SER A 132 4.21 -13.73 -8.98
C SER A 132 5.54 -13.08 -9.38
N LYS A 133 6.23 -12.43 -8.45
CA LYS A 133 7.58 -11.91 -8.61
C LYS A 133 8.52 -12.67 -7.70
N SER A 134 9.53 -13.33 -8.26
CA SER A 134 10.58 -13.97 -7.48
C SER A 134 11.38 -12.95 -6.69
N LEU A 135 11.67 -13.26 -5.42
CA LEU A 135 12.37 -12.36 -4.52
C LEU A 135 13.87 -12.64 -4.41
N LEU A 136 14.29 -13.89 -4.60
CA LEU A 136 15.65 -14.38 -4.29
C LEU A 136 16.43 -14.86 -5.52
N ASP A 137 15.90 -14.68 -6.73
CA ASP A 137 16.58 -15.10 -7.97
C ASP A 137 17.54 -14.04 -8.54
N GLY A 138 17.66 -12.88 -7.91
CA GLY A 138 18.49 -11.77 -8.37
C GLY A 138 17.84 -10.88 -9.44
N SER A 139 16.61 -11.15 -9.84
CA SER A 139 15.87 -10.36 -10.83
C SER A 139 15.08 -9.19 -10.22
N LEU A 140 15.05 -9.08 -8.90
CA LEU A 140 14.25 -8.12 -8.17
C LEU A 140 14.73 -6.67 -8.41
N ASP A 141 14.05 -5.93 -9.28
CA ASP A 141 14.18 -4.46 -9.40
C ASP A 141 13.14 -3.80 -8.48
N THR A 142 13.55 -3.51 -7.24
CA THR A 142 12.70 -2.80 -6.26
C THR A 142 12.78 -1.30 -6.49
N ARG A 143 12.01 -0.78 -7.44
CA ARG A 143 11.64 0.63 -7.47
C ARG A 143 10.32 0.80 -6.72
N VAL A 144 10.39 1.32 -5.52
CA VAL A 144 9.26 1.74 -4.69
C VAL A 144 8.87 3.17 -5.01
#